data_7745adc98a454184438566e7ba753e54
#
_entry.id   7745adc98a454184438566e7ba753e54
#
_cell.length_a   1.000
_cell.length_b   1.000
_cell.length_c   1.000
_cell.angle_alpha   90.00
_cell.angle_beta   90.00
_cell.angle_gamma   90.00
#
_symmetry.space_group_name_H-M   'P 1'
#
loop_
_entity.id
_entity.type
_entity.pdbx_description
1 polymer ?
#
loop_
_entity_poly.entity_id
_entity_poly.type
_entity_poly.pdbx_seq_one_letter_code
_entity_poly.pdbx_strand_id
1 'polypeptide(L)'
;MNHIIDIKNLNKSYGNLKAVNDLSFHVNEGELFAFLGVNGAGKSTTISIICGTLRKDAGKVIIDGDDIDEDMQKITSKLGVVFQNSVLDGLLSVRDNLYSRASLYKIYGKEAEARINELADLFDFKAYLNRAVGKLSGGERRRIDVARALIHKPKILILDEPTTGLDPQTRKLLWEVIEDIRKKEGMTVFLTTHYMEEATDADYVIILDSGKIVASGTPLELKNTYTGDYITIYNVEETDVEKLQKPFEHIKDGYRIEVKNTEEARDLIVKYPQIFVDFEITKGKMDDVFLAATGKKLVGGNL
;
A
#
# COMPACT_ATOMS: atom_id res chain seq x y z
N MET A 1 14.45 -3.27 17.44
CA MET A 1 14.23 -2.90 16.02
C MET A 1 14.41 -1.40 15.91
N ASN A 2 15.03 -0.91 14.86
CA ASN A 2 15.26 0.51 14.67
C ASN A 2 14.06 1.12 13.92
N HIS A 3 13.35 2.07 14.53
CA HIS A 3 12.23 2.76 13.89
C HIS A 3 12.80 3.82 12.94
N ILE A 4 12.55 3.66 11.64
CA ILE A 4 12.98 4.63 10.63
C ILE A 4 12.00 5.80 10.50
N ILE A 5 10.71 5.58 10.85
CA ILE A 5 9.70 6.64 11.03
C ILE A 5 9.10 6.44 12.42
N ASP A 6 9.08 7.47 13.25
CA ASP A 6 8.42 7.48 14.57
C ASP A 6 7.52 8.70 14.68
N ILE A 7 6.22 8.47 14.81
CA ILE A 7 5.19 9.51 14.89
C ILE A 7 4.48 9.40 16.24
N LYS A 8 4.43 10.52 16.97
CA LYS A 8 3.79 10.60 18.30
C LYS A 8 2.81 11.76 18.37
N ASN A 9 1.56 11.44 18.72
CA ASN A 9 0.47 12.37 18.97
C ASN A 9 0.30 13.40 17.85
N LEU A 10 0.44 12.97 16.60
CA LEU A 10 0.34 13.83 15.44
C LEU A 10 -1.07 14.36 15.28
N ASN A 11 -1.20 15.68 15.13
CA ASN A 11 -2.47 16.35 14.93
C ASN A 11 -2.41 17.33 13.76
N LYS A 12 -3.50 17.37 12.98
CA LYS A 12 -3.71 18.35 11.91
C LYS A 12 -5.19 18.63 11.71
N SER A 13 -5.56 19.90 11.72
CA SER A 13 -6.94 20.35 11.50
C SER A 13 -7.02 21.36 10.34
N TYR A 14 -8.14 21.36 9.66
CA TYR A 14 -8.55 22.37 8.68
C TYR A 14 -9.87 22.99 9.15
N GLY A 15 -9.79 24.15 9.78
CA GLY A 15 -10.93 24.72 10.48
C GLY A 15 -11.45 23.77 11.56
N ASN A 16 -12.70 23.37 11.47
CA ASN A 16 -13.33 22.43 12.43
C ASN A 16 -13.07 20.94 12.10
N LEU A 17 -12.48 20.61 10.94
CA LEU A 17 -12.20 19.25 10.54
C LEU A 17 -10.86 18.80 11.07
N LYS A 18 -10.83 17.81 11.97
CA LYS A 18 -9.62 17.12 12.39
C LYS A 18 -9.25 16.05 11.36
N ALA A 19 -8.38 16.41 10.41
CA ALA A 19 -7.94 15.50 9.36
C ALA A 19 -6.94 14.44 9.87
N VAL A 20 -6.15 14.78 10.90
CA VAL A 20 -5.28 13.87 11.63
C VAL A 20 -5.53 14.15 13.11
N ASN A 21 -5.89 13.13 13.87
CA ASN A 21 -6.37 13.24 15.23
C ASN A 21 -5.65 12.26 16.15
N ASP A 22 -4.57 12.73 16.77
CA ASP A 22 -3.76 12.01 17.74
C ASP A 22 -3.15 10.70 17.20
N LEU A 23 -2.56 10.76 15.99
CA LEU A 23 -1.92 9.61 15.39
C LEU A 23 -0.57 9.34 16.04
N SER A 24 -0.37 8.08 16.47
CA SER A 24 0.91 7.59 16.98
C SER A 24 1.18 6.21 16.37
N PHE A 25 2.29 6.07 15.67
CA PHE A 25 2.75 4.81 15.09
C PHE A 25 4.23 4.91 14.70
N HIS A 26 4.82 3.76 14.39
CA HIS A 26 6.18 3.67 13.89
C HIS A 26 6.27 2.76 12.67
N VAL A 27 7.32 2.94 11.88
CA VAL A 27 7.69 2.07 10.76
C VAL A 27 9.11 1.58 10.99
N ASN A 28 9.35 0.30 10.82
CA ASN A 28 10.68 -0.29 10.98
C ASN A 28 11.50 -0.15 9.69
N GLU A 29 12.82 -0.18 9.83
CA GLU A 29 13.74 -0.16 8.69
C GLU A 29 13.55 -1.42 7.81
N GLY A 30 13.48 -1.24 6.49
CA GLY A 30 13.28 -2.30 5.49
C GLY A 30 11.85 -2.82 5.38
N GLU A 31 10.90 -2.27 6.14
CA GLU A 31 9.49 -2.71 6.18
C GLU A 31 8.71 -2.22 4.95
N LEU A 32 7.82 -3.05 4.43
CA LEU A 32 6.71 -2.62 3.57
C LEU A 32 5.52 -2.31 4.48
N PHE A 33 5.32 -1.03 4.75
CA PHE A 33 4.28 -0.53 5.63
C PHE A 33 3.10 0.00 4.82
N ALA A 34 1.88 -0.48 5.10
CA ALA A 34 0.68 -0.05 4.42
C ALA A 34 -0.24 0.80 5.31
N PHE A 35 -0.67 1.93 4.78
CA PHE A 35 -1.54 2.90 5.43
C PHE A 35 -2.87 2.96 4.68
N LEU A 36 -3.83 2.17 5.14
CA LEU A 36 -5.13 1.97 4.51
C LEU A 36 -6.17 2.98 4.99
N GLY A 37 -7.12 3.29 4.14
CA GLY A 37 -8.29 4.12 4.51
C GLY A 37 -9.03 4.64 3.30
N VAL A 38 -10.31 4.95 3.45
CA VAL A 38 -11.09 5.62 2.41
C VAL A 38 -10.61 7.05 2.15
N ASN A 39 -11.10 7.66 1.10
CA ASN A 39 -10.83 9.07 0.82
C ASN A 39 -11.30 9.95 1.99
N GLY A 40 -10.45 10.88 2.40
CA GLY A 40 -10.70 11.72 3.57
C GLY A 40 -10.32 11.12 4.92
N ALA A 41 -9.79 9.89 4.98
CA ALA A 41 -9.35 9.28 6.24
C ALA A 41 -8.13 9.94 6.90
N GLY A 42 -7.41 10.83 6.18
CA GLY A 42 -6.23 11.53 6.70
C GLY A 42 -4.89 11.06 6.11
N LYS A 43 -4.88 10.08 5.19
CA LYS A 43 -3.68 9.49 4.57
C LYS A 43 -2.76 10.55 3.94
N SER A 44 -3.25 11.26 2.92
CA SER A 44 -2.45 12.24 2.17
C SER A 44 -2.06 13.44 3.03
N THR A 45 -2.86 13.79 4.06
CA THR A 45 -2.50 14.81 5.05
C THR A 45 -1.27 14.36 5.86
N THR A 46 -1.28 13.11 6.33
CA THR A 46 -0.15 12.53 7.07
C THR A 46 1.11 12.45 6.21
N ILE A 47 0.99 11.98 4.96
CA ILE A 47 2.10 11.96 4.00
C ILE A 47 2.66 13.37 3.75
N SER A 48 1.79 14.36 3.55
CA SER A 48 2.22 15.75 3.32
C SER A 48 3.00 16.31 4.50
N ILE A 49 2.67 15.92 5.73
CA ILE A 49 3.42 16.29 6.92
C ILE A 49 4.80 15.58 6.94
N ILE A 50 4.84 14.27 6.71
CA ILE A 50 6.08 13.47 6.64
C ILE A 50 7.02 14.05 5.56
N CYS A 51 6.48 14.45 4.41
CA CYS A 51 7.25 15.05 3.31
C CYS A 51 7.63 16.53 3.55
N GLY A 52 7.20 17.17 4.66
CA GLY A 52 7.47 18.56 4.98
C GLY A 52 6.73 19.57 4.10
N THR A 53 5.76 19.13 3.28
CA THR A 53 4.95 20.02 2.42
C THR A 53 3.75 20.64 3.17
N LEU A 54 3.42 20.11 4.35
CA LEU A 54 2.37 20.59 5.23
C LEU A 54 2.87 20.65 6.67
N ARG A 55 2.65 21.74 7.37
CA ARG A 55 2.95 21.87 8.79
C ARG A 55 1.90 21.15 9.64
N LYS A 56 2.35 20.34 10.61
CA LYS A 56 1.52 19.77 11.66
C LYS A 56 1.04 20.86 12.63
N ASP A 57 -0.04 20.59 13.35
CA ASP A 57 -0.51 21.48 14.41
C ASP A 57 0.08 21.09 15.78
N ALA A 58 0.27 19.77 16.01
CA ALA A 58 0.91 19.24 17.21
C ALA A 58 1.49 17.84 16.95
N GLY A 59 2.25 17.33 17.92
CA GLY A 59 2.88 16.01 17.87
C GLY A 59 4.33 16.07 17.43
N LYS A 60 4.97 14.90 17.35
CA LYS A 60 6.38 14.75 16.96
C LYS A 60 6.50 13.75 15.82
N VAL A 61 7.36 14.05 14.84
CA VAL A 61 7.67 13.18 13.71
C VAL A 61 9.17 13.11 13.54
N ILE A 62 9.72 11.92 13.71
CA ILE A 62 11.15 11.62 13.55
C ILE A 62 11.32 10.71 12.35
N ILE A 63 12.26 11.02 11.47
CA ILE A 63 12.58 10.23 10.28
C ILE A 63 14.09 9.94 10.27
N ASP A 64 14.44 8.66 10.35
CA ASP A 64 15.83 8.18 10.42
C ASP A 64 16.67 8.97 11.44
N GLY A 65 16.07 9.20 12.64
CA GLY A 65 16.69 9.91 13.76
C GLY A 65 16.60 11.44 13.71
N ASP A 66 16.14 12.03 12.62
CA ASP A 66 16.06 13.49 12.44
C ASP A 66 14.62 13.99 12.66
N ASP A 67 14.44 15.13 13.34
CA ASP A 67 13.13 15.77 13.57
C ASP A 67 12.72 16.59 12.35
N ILE A 68 11.47 16.43 11.88
CA ILE A 68 10.99 17.18 10.70
C ILE A 68 10.93 18.69 10.91
N ASP A 69 10.84 19.17 12.14
CA ASP A 69 10.79 20.60 12.44
C ASP A 69 12.18 21.24 12.41
N GLU A 70 13.26 20.46 12.55
CA GLU A 70 14.64 20.94 12.67
C GLU A 70 15.48 20.62 11.42
N ASP A 71 15.36 19.40 10.87
CA ASP A 71 16.29 18.84 9.88
C ASP A 71 15.63 18.44 8.54
N MET A 72 14.57 19.13 8.12
CA MET A 72 13.79 18.75 6.92
C MET A 72 14.63 18.63 5.65
N GLN A 73 15.66 19.46 5.48
CA GLN A 73 16.56 19.37 4.32
C GLN A 73 17.34 18.05 4.28
N LYS A 74 17.81 17.58 5.44
CA LYS A 74 18.51 16.30 5.59
C LYS A 74 17.56 15.13 5.36
N ILE A 75 16.34 15.22 5.91
CA ILE A 75 15.27 14.24 5.74
C ILE A 75 14.90 14.09 4.25
N THR A 76 14.73 15.21 3.53
CA THR A 76 14.37 15.19 2.10
C THR A 76 15.36 14.40 1.26
N SER A 77 16.65 14.39 1.62
CA SER A 77 17.66 13.59 0.91
C SER A 77 17.50 12.08 1.08
N LYS A 78 16.76 11.64 2.11
CA LYS A 78 16.51 10.25 2.45
C LYS A 78 15.18 9.73 1.89
N LEU A 79 14.30 10.66 1.41
CA LEU A 79 12.96 10.36 0.94
C LEU A 79 12.87 10.32 -0.59
N GLY A 80 12.37 9.22 -1.12
CA GLY A 80 11.78 9.16 -2.46
C GLY A 80 10.25 9.27 -2.35
N VAL A 81 9.63 10.16 -3.11
CA VAL A 81 8.19 10.39 -2.98
C VAL A 81 7.51 10.31 -4.34
N VAL A 82 6.49 9.47 -4.44
CA VAL A 82 5.57 9.36 -5.55
C VAL A 82 4.20 9.83 -5.08
N PHE A 83 3.81 11.01 -5.53
CA PHE A 83 2.47 11.56 -5.21
C PHE A 83 1.39 10.92 -6.06
N GLN A 84 0.14 11.07 -5.67
CA GLN A 84 -1.02 10.60 -6.42
C GLN A 84 -1.04 11.16 -7.84
N ASN A 85 -0.80 12.47 -7.99
CA ASN A 85 -0.63 13.11 -9.28
C ASN A 85 0.84 13.14 -9.71
N SER A 86 1.09 12.91 -11.01
CA SER A 86 2.43 13.00 -11.57
C SER A 86 2.97 14.44 -11.43
N VAL A 87 4.25 14.54 -11.06
CA VAL A 87 4.99 15.80 -10.95
C VAL A 87 6.03 15.96 -12.05
N LEU A 88 5.96 15.12 -13.09
CA LEU A 88 6.82 15.21 -14.27
C LEU A 88 6.38 16.37 -15.17
N ASP A 89 7.35 17.08 -15.74
CA ASP A 89 7.08 18.10 -16.76
C ASP A 89 6.71 17.43 -18.08
N GLY A 90 5.48 17.64 -18.54
CA GLY A 90 4.95 17.06 -19.77
C GLY A 90 5.64 17.54 -21.05
N LEU A 91 6.30 18.69 -21.04
CA LEU A 91 7.01 19.25 -22.19
C LEU A 91 8.42 18.69 -22.36
N LEU A 92 9.03 18.27 -21.26
CA LEU A 92 10.37 17.69 -21.25
C LEU A 92 10.34 16.21 -21.62
N SER A 93 11.47 15.71 -22.13
CA SER A 93 11.66 14.28 -22.34
C SER A 93 11.74 13.55 -20.97
N VAL A 94 11.54 12.22 -21.00
CA VAL A 94 11.74 11.36 -19.82
C VAL A 94 13.15 11.54 -19.26
N ARG A 95 14.17 11.51 -20.13
CA ARG A 95 15.58 11.71 -19.77
C ARG A 95 15.80 13.05 -19.09
N ASP A 96 15.26 14.14 -19.63
CA ASP A 96 15.46 15.49 -19.06
C ASP A 96 14.79 15.62 -17.70
N ASN A 97 13.59 15.04 -17.50
CA ASN A 97 12.93 14.99 -16.22
C ASN A 97 13.79 14.26 -15.15
N LEU A 98 14.30 13.07 -15.51
CA LEU A 98 15.13 12.27 -14.60
C LEU A 98 16.49 12.94 -14.33
N TYR A 99 17.12 13.52 -15.36
CA TYR A 99 18.38 14.24 -15.22
C TYR A 99 18.24 15.48 -14.32
N SER A 100 17.18 16.27 -14.54
CA SER A 100 16.83 17.41 -13.68
C SER A 100 16.67 16.97 -12.23
N ARG A 101 15.98 15.84 -11.99
CA ARG A 101 15.82 15.31 -10.63
C ARG A 101 17.14 14.84 -10.02
N ALA A 102 17.98 14.14 -10.78
CA ALA A 102 19.29 13.68 -10.35
C ALA A 102 20.19 14.85 -9.92
N SER A 103 20.13 15.96 -10.66
CA SER A 103 20.94 17.16 -10.38
C SER A 103 20.65 17.81 -9.03
N LEU A 104 19.40 17.68 -8.51
CA LEU A 104 19.05 18.17 -7.17
C LEU A 104 19.78 17.41 -6.05
N TYR A 105 20.23 16.19 -6.34
CA TYR A 105 21.00 15.34 -5.43
C TYR A 105 22.49 15.31 -5.77
N LYS A 106 22.97 16.25 -6.61
CA LYS A 106 24.37 16.37 -7.05
C LYS A 106 24.87 15.16 -7.84
N ILE A 107 23.97 14.43 -8.51
CA ILE A 107 24.28 13.31 -9.40
C ILE A 107 24.31 13.88 -10.82
N TYR A 108 25.46 13.84 -11.50
CA TYR A 108 25.68 14.49 -12.79
C TYR A 108 26.41 13.59 -13.79
N GLY A 109 26.39 13.98 -15.06
CA GLY A 109 27.21 13.41 -16.12
C GLY A 109 27.03 11.89 -16.26
N LYS A 110 28.13 11.14 -16.29
CA LYS A 110 28.11 9.67 -16.47
C LYS A 110 27.38 8.93 -15.37
N GLU A 111 27.43 9.41 -14.14
CA GLU A 111 26.73 8.82 -13.01
C GLU A 111 25.22 8.92 -13.17
N ALA A 112 24.71 10.11 -13.51
CA ALA A 112 23.29 10.33 -13.79
C ALA A 112 22.82 9.45 -14.96
N GLU A 113 23.57 9.41 -16.07
CA GLU A 113 23.24 8.59 -17.21
C GLU A 113 23.21 7.09 -16.88
N ALA A 114 24.17 6.59 -16.10
CA ALA A 114 24.20 5.20 -15.67
C ALA A 114 22.96 4.87 -14.82
N ARG A 115 22.61 5.74 -13.87
CA ARG A 115 21.45 5.53 -12.99
C ARG A 115 20.14 5.63 -13.76
N ILE A 116 20.01 6.57 -14.71
CA ILE A 116 18.82 6.69 -15.56
C ILE A 116 18.63 5.44 -16.40
N ASN A 117 19.70 4.92 -17.01
CA ASN A 117 19.63 3.72 -17.83
C ASN A 117 19.30 2.47 -16.97
N GLU A 118 19.87 2.33 -15.79
CA GLU A 118 19.54 1.26 -14.83
C GLU A 118 18.04 1.24 -14.52
N LEU A 119 17.48 2.39 -14.12
CA LEU A 119 16.06 2.52 -13.83
C LEU A 119 15.19 2.31 -15.05
N ALA A 120 15.66 2.76 -16.24
CA ALA A 120 14.95 2.57 -17.48
C ALA A 120 14.86 1.09 -17.91
N ASP A 121 15.89 0.30 -17.62
CA ASP A 121 15.89 -1.14 -17.83
C ASP A 121 14.98 -1.84 -16.80
N LEU A 122 15.06 -1.49 -15.51
CA LEU A 122 14.25 -2.08 -14.44
C LEU A 122 12.73 -1.85 -14.63
N PHE A 123 12.33 -0.63 -15.00
CA PHE A 123 10.94 -0.24 -15.19
C PHE A 123 10.45 -0.33 -16.64
N ASP A 124 11.24 -0.92 -17.54
CA ASP A 124 10.90 -1.13 -18.95
C ASP A 124 10.41 0.15 -19.66
N PHE A 125 11.20 1.25 -19.58
CA PHE A 125 10.91 2.48 -20.29
C PHE A 125 12.07 3.01 -21.15
N LYS A 126 13.09 2.21 -21.40
CA LYS A 126 14.28 2.61 -22.17
C LYS A 126 13.94 3.16 -23.57
N ALA A 127 12.94 2.56 -24.22
CA ALA A 127 12.46 2.99 -25.52
C ALA A 127 11.83 4.40 -25.52
N TYR A 128 11.45 4.91 -24.33
CA TYR A 128 10.76 6.19 -24.18
C TYR A 128 11.65 7.33 -23.68
N LEU A 129 12.91 7.09 -23.36
CA LEU A 129 13.81 8.07 -22.74
C LEU A 129 13.83 9.43 -23.45
N ASN A 130 13.77 9.44 -24.78
CA ASN A 130 13.79 10.67 -25.58
C ASN A 130 12.37 11.17 -25.94
N ARG A 131 11.32 10.55 -25.44
CA ARG A 131 9.93 10.95 -25.70
C ARG A 131 9.48 11.98 -24.66
N ALA A 132 8.74 13.00 -25.10
CA ALA A 132 8.11 13.95 -24.17
C ALA A 132 7.10 13.23 -23.27
N VAL A 133 7.14 13.51 -21.96
CA VAL A 133 6.29 12.86 -20.94
C VAL A 133 4.79 13.05 -21.22
N GLY A 134 4.40 14.20 -21.77
CA GLY A 134 3.01 14.47 -22.15
C GLY A 134 2.42 13.54 -23.21
N LYS A 135 3.28 12.80 -23.94
CA LYS A 135 2.87 11.83 -24.99
C LYS A 135 2.79 10.39 -24.48
N LEU A 136 3.00 10.18 -23.20
CA LEU A 136 2.99 8.85 -22.58
C LEU A 136 1.60 8.49 -22.03
N SER A 137 1.30 7.19 -22.03
CA SER A 137 0.13 6.65 -21.32
C SER A 137 0.25 6.88 -19.80
N GLY A 138 -0.85 6.70 -19.07
CA GLY A 138 -0.86 6.81 -17.61
C GLY A 138 0.10 5.81 -16.95
N GLY A 139 0.10 4.56 -17.40
CA GLY A 139 0.99 3.52 -16.88
C GLY A 139 2.47 3.76 -17.20
N GLU A 140 2.80 4.17 -18.43
CA GLU A 140 4.16 4.57 -18.79
C GLU A 140 4.65 5.73 -17.91
N ARG A 141 3.82 6.75 -17.71
CA ARG A 141 4.14 7.91 -16.86
C ARG A 141 4.35 7.51 -15.40
N ARG A 142 3.51 6.61 -14.87
CA ARG A 142 3.61 6.15 -13.47
C ARG A 142 4.92 5.42 -13.20
N ARG A 143 5.38 4.56 -14.12
CA ARG A 143 6.69 3.89 -14.02
C ARG A 143 7.83 4.90 -13.93
N ILE A 144 7.76 6.00 -14.67
CA ILE A 144 8.76 7.06 -14.65
C ILE A 144 8.67 7.90 -13.37
N ASP A 145 7.47 8.16 -12.81
CA ASP A 145 7.31 8.82 -11.52
C ASP A 145 8.00 8.04 -10.40
N VAL A 146 7.87 6.71 -10.40
CA VAL A 146 8.55 5.84 -9.42
C VAL A 146 10.07 5.85 -9.65
N ALA A 147 10.53 5.71 -10.90
CA ALA A 147 11.95 5.80 -11.23
C ALA A 147 12.55 7.14 -10.80
N ARG A 148 11.83 8.25 -11.00
CA ARG A 148 12.22 9.58 -10.55
C ARG A 148 12.39 9.64 -9.01
N ALA A 149 11.50 9.00 -8.26
CA ALA A 149 11.60 8.96 -6.80
C ALA A 149 12.80 8.13 -6.31
N LEU A 150 13.24 7.15 -7.10
CA LEU A 150 14.36 6.25 -6.79
C LEU A 150 15.72 6.73 -7.32
N ILE A 151 15.80 7.84 -8.05
CA ILE A 151 17.00 8.27 -8.76
C ILE A 151 18.22 8.44 -7.83
N HIS A 152 18.01 8.91 -6.61
CA HIS A 152 19.04 9.20 -5.60
C HIS A 152 19.22 8.10 -4.55
N LYS A 153 18.65 6.90 -4.76
CA LYS A 153 18.69 5.75 -3.85
C LYS A 153 18.21 6.10 -2.44
N PRO A 154 16.94 6.50 -2.27
CA PRO A 154 16.41 6.90 -0.98
C PRO A 154 16.39 5.73 0.02
N LYS A 155 16.48 6.03 1.32
CA LYS A 155 16.25 5.04 2.38
C LYS A 155 14.77 4.68 2.53
N ILE A 156 13.88 5.65 2.26
CA ILE A 156 12.44 5.51 2.41
C ILE A 156 11.77 5.92 1.10
N LEU A 157 10.95 5.03 0.55
CA LEU A 157 10.09 5.30 -0.59
C LEU A 157 8.66 5.48 -0.11
N ILE A 158 8.09 6.67 -0.31
CA ILE A 158 6.70 6.99 0.00
C ILE A 158 5.89 6.91 -1.31
N LEU A 159 4.84 6.11 -1.29
CA LEU A 159 3.96 5.87 -2.42
C LEU A 159 2.54 6.27 -2.06
N ASP A 160 2.07 7.42 -2.56
CA ASP A 160 0.70 7.87 -2.34
C ASP A 160 -0.20 7.39 -3.49
N GLU A 161 -0.98 6.33 -3.21
CA GLU A 161 -1.88 5.66 -4.16
C GLU A 161 -1.20 5.32 -5.51
N PRO A 162 -0.12 4.51 -5.51
CA PRO A 162 0.77 4.37 -6.66
C PRO A 162 0.14 3.70 -7.87
N THR A 163 -0.91 2.91 -7.69
CA THR A 163 -1.48 2.03 -8.74
C THR A 163 -2.85 2.47 -9.23
N THR A 164 -3.36 3.59 -8.73
CA THR A 164 -4.67 4.12 -9.15
C THR A 164 -4.70 4.35 -10.65
N GLY A 165 -5.68 3.73 -11.33
CA GLY A 165 -5.88 3.84 -12.78
C GLY A 165 -4.88 3.04 -13.64
N LEU A 166 -4.06 2.17 -13.04
CA LEU A 166 -3.16 1.28 -13.79
C LEU A 166 -3.85 -0.02 -14.18
N ASP A 167 -3.49 -0.52 -15.35
CA ASP A 167 -3.84 -1.87 -15.76
C ASP A 167 -3.10 -2.92 -14.91
N PRO A 168 -3.64 -4.18 -14.83
CA PRO A 168 -3.07 -5.22 -13.96
C PRO A 168 -1.61 -5.56 -14.27
N GLN A 169 -1.18 -5.52 -15.54
CA GLN A 169 0.18 -5.85 -15.94
C GLN A 169 1.16 -4.77 -15.47
N THR A 170 0.82 -3.51 -15.67
CA THR A 170 1.65 -2.37 -15.20
C THR A 170 1.73 -2.36 -13.68
N ARG A 171 0.62 -2.65 -12.96
CA ARG A 171 0.60 -2.76 -11.50
C ARG A 171 1.55 -3.85 -11.01
N LYS A 172 1.47 -5.04 -11.61
CA LYS A 172 2.32 -6.18 -11.27
C LYS A 172 3.81 -5.85 -11.45
N LEU A 173 4.20 -5.33 -12.62
CA LEU A 173 5.58 -4.92 -12.89
C LEU A 173 6.09 -3.91 -11.86
N LEU A 174 5.27 -2.91 -11.54
CA LEU A 174 5.64 -1.87 -10.59
C LEU A 174 5.94 -2.45 -9.20
N TRP A 175 5.10 -3.36 -8.71
CA TRP A 175 5.30 -4.01 -7.42
C TRP A 175 6.50 -4.96 -7.41
N GLU A 176 6.71 -5.74 -8.47
CA GLU A 176 7.87 -6.63 -8.60
C GLU A 176 9.18 -5.83 -8.53
N VAL A 177 9.28 -4.71 -9.23
CA VAL A 177 10.49 -3.87 -9.23
C VAL A 177 10.70 -3.19 -7.87
N ILE A 178 9.64 -2.65 -7.25
CA ILE A 178 9.73 -2.01 -5.93
C ILE A 178 10.19 -3.03 -4.88
N GLU A 179 9.63 -4.22 -4.89
CA GLU A 179 9.97 -5.28 -3.94
C GLU A 179 11.40 -5.80 -4.12
N ASP A 180 11.85 -5.92 -5.38
CA ASP A 180 13.23 -6.26 -5.70
C ASP A 180 14.23 -5.23 -5.16
N ILE A 181 13.95 -3.94 -5.37
CA ILE A 181 14.82 -2.86 -4.86
C ILE A 181 14.76 -2.85 -3.33
N ARG A 182 13.57 -2.99 -2.72
CA ARG A 182 13.39 -3.04 -1.27
C ARG A 182 14.29 -4.10 -0.63
N LYS A 183 14.23 -5.32 -1.16
CA LYS A 183 15.02 -6.46 -0.65
C LYS A 183 16.52 -6.30 -0.89
N LYS A 184 16.93 -5.77 -2.04
CA LYS A 184 18.36 -5.64 -2.40
C LYS A 184 19.05 -4.49 -1.67
N GLU A 185 18.34 -3.36 -1.50
CA GLU A 185 18.92 -2.14 -0.94
C GLU A 185 18.51 -1.90 0.53
N GLY A 186 17.68 -2.76 1.12
CA GLY A 186 17.16 -2.56 2.49
C GLY A 186 16.23 -1.34 2.60
N MET A 187 15.62 -0.92 1.49
CA MET A 187 14.77 0.27 1.43
C MET A 187 13.46 0.04 2.19
N THR A 188 13.01 1.03 2.96
CA THR A 188 11.69 1.02 3.58
C THR A 188 10.65 1.56 2.60
N VAL A 189 9.50 0.93 2.51
CA VAL A 189 8.39 1.39 1.66
C VAL A 189 7.20 1.78 2.52
N PHE A 190 6.74 3.02 2.39
CA PHE A 190 5.53 3.53 3.01
C PHE A 190 4.46 3.70 1.93
N LEU A 191 3.48 2.82 1.93
CA LEU A 191 2.38 2.80 0.96
C LEU A 191 1.12 3.41 1.55
N THR A 192 0.49 4.37 0.86
CA THR A 192 -0.92 4.68 1.11
C THR A 192 -1.77 4.10 0.00
N THR A 193 -2.89 3.50 0.35
CA THR A 193 -3.83 2.98 -0.63
C THR A 193 -5.25 2.89 -0.07
N HIS A 194 -6.21 2.88 -0.96
CA HIS A 194 -7.59 2.48 -0.68
C HIS A 194 -7.92 1.12 -1.29
N TYR A 195 -6.96 0.47 -1.98
CA TYR A 195 -7.07 -0.89 -2.48
C TYR A 195 -6.56 -1.87 -1.42
N MET A 196 -7.48 -2.62 -0.81
CA MET A 196 -7.16 -3.52 0.29
C MET A 196 -6.24 -4.68 -0.13
N GLU A 197 -6.29 -5.06 -1.41
CA GLU A 197 -5.43 -6.10 -1.98
C GLU A 197 -3.93 -5.73 -1.90
N GLU A 198 -3.58 -4.46 -2.05
CA GLU A 198 -2.19 -3.99 -2.01
C GLU A 198 -1.55 -4.12 -0.63
N ALA A 199 -2.35 -4.15 0.42
CA ALA A 199 -1.87 -4.33 1.78
C ALA A 199 -1.71 -5.80 2.18
N THR A 200 -2.10 -6.75 1.32
CA THR A 200 -2.04 -8.18 1.64
C THR A 200 -0.61 -8.67 1.81
N ASP A 201 0.32 -8.09 1.06
CA ASP A 201 1.75 -8.44 1.08
C ASP A 201 2.58 -7.50 1.96
N ALA A 202 1.94 -6.56 2.68
CA ALA A 202 2.63 -5.67 3.59
C ALA A 202 3.12 -6.41 4.86
N ASP A 203 4.25 -5.94 5.42
CA ASP A 203 4.75 -6.47 6.69
C ASP A 203 3.91 -5.97 7.86
N TYR A 204 3.41 -4.73 7.78
CA TYR A 204 2.53 -4.13 8.78
C TYR A 204 1.51 -3.20 8.14
N VAL A 205 0.30 -3.19 8.68
CA VAL A 205 -0.84 -2.42 8.15
C VAL A 205 -1.45 -1.58 9.26
N ILE A 206 -1.74 -0.33 8.93
CA ILE A 206 -2.60 0.54 9.74
C ILE A 206 -3.85 0.89 8.93
N ILE A 207 -5.01 0.74 9.55
CA ILE A 207 -6.29 1.16 8.99
C ILE A 207 -6.72 2.47 9.65
N LEU A 208 -6.88 3.49 8.82
CA LEU A 208 -7.35 4.82 9.22
C LEU A 208 -8.81 5.02 8.91
N ASP A 209 -9.51 5.61 9.85
CA ASP A 209 -10.80 6.22 9.62
C ASP A 209 -10.93 7.55 10.37
N SER A 210 -11.43 8.57 9.67
CA SER A 210 -11.72 9.89 10.24
C SER A 210 -10.57 10.48 11.07
N GLY A 211 -9.33 10.34 10.55
CA GLY A 211 -8.10 10.85 11.15
C GLY A 211 -7.56 10.03 12.31
N LYS A 212 -8.11 8.85 12.59
CA LYS A 212 -7.69 7.96 13.70
C LYS A 212 -7.30 6.58 13.20
N ILE A 213 -6.42 5.92 13.94
CA ILE A 213 -6.14 4.50 13.76
C ILE A 213 -7.30 3.70 14.35
N VAL A 214 -7.95 2.86 13.55
CA VAL A 214 -9.05 1.98 14.00
C VAL A 214 -8.62 0.54 14.12
N ALA A 215 -7.59 0.13 13.37
CA ALA A 215 -6.96 -1.19 13.49
C ALA A 215 -5.50 -1.12 13.03
N SER A 216 -4.65 -1.98 13.59
CA SER A 216 -3.25 -2.12 13.17
C SER A 216 -2.72 -3.52 13.48
N GLY A 217 -1.78 -4.00 12.67
CA GLY A 217 -1.16 -5.33 12.82
C GLY A 217 -0.64 -5.85 11.50
N THR A 218 -0.09 -7.05 11.50
CA THR A 218 0.21 -7.76 10.26
C THR A 218 -1.09 -8.12 9.53
N PRO A 219 -1.09 -8.29 8.20
CA PRO A 219 -2.28 -8.70 7.45
C PRO A 219 -2.93 -9.98 8.02
N LEU A 220 -2.12 -10.93 8.48
CA LEU A 220 -2.61 -12.18 9.07
C LEU A 220 -3.30 -11.93 10.43
N GLU A 221 -2.72 -11.13 11.32
CA GLU A 221 -3.31 -10.76 12.61
C GLU A 221 -4.64 -10.03 12.40
N LEU A 222 -4.69 -9.09 11.47
CA LEU A 222 -5.91 -8.36 11.14
C LEU A 222 -7.01 -9.29 10.63
N LYS A 223 -6.68 -10.18 9.68
CA LYS A 223 -7.64 -11.18 9.19
C LYS A 223 -8.15 -12.08 10.30
N ASN A 224 -7.27 -12.61 11.14
CA ASN A 224 -7.66 -13.47 12.26
C ASN A 224 -8.51 -12.75 13.34
N THR A 225 -8.35 -11.41 13.47
CA THR A 225 -9.06 -10.62 14.49
C THR A 225 -10.44 -10.16 14.01
N TYR A 226 -10.53 -9.76 12.73
CA TYR A 226 -11.71 -9.07 12.20
C TYR A 226 -12.56 -9.91 11.25
N THR A 227 -12.05 -11.07 10.79
CA THR A 227 -12.77 -11.94 9.86
C THR A 227 -12.75 -13.39 10.34
N GLY A 228 -13.69 -14.21 9.82
CA GLY A 228 -13.59 -15.67 9.88
C GLY A 228 -12.80 -16.24 8.70
N ASP A 229 -12.61 -17.56 8.73
CA ASP A 229 -12.21 -18.31 7.56
C ASP A 229 -13.49 -18.78 6.84
N TYR A 230 -13.38 -19.09 5.56
CA TYR A 230 -14.51 -19.55 4.77
C TYR A 230 -14.21 -20.91 4.13
N ILE A 231 -15.20 -21.81 4.13
CA ILE A 231 -15.18 -23.01 3.30
C ILE A 231 -16.17 -22.78 2.17
N THR A 232 -15.71 -22.82 0.94
CA THR A 232 -16.57 -22.87 -0.24
C THR A 232 -16.69 -24.31 -0.69
N ILE A 233 -17.89 -24.82 -0.84
CA ILE A 233 -18.17 -26.20 -1.25
C ILE A 233 -18.87 -26.14 -2.60
N TYR A 234 -18.37 -26.90 -3.55
CA TYR A 234 -18.86 -26.96 -4.91
C TYR A 234 -19.60 -28.30 -5.17
N ASN A 235 -20.49 -28.32 -6.16
CA ASN A 235 -21.16 -29.54 -6.63
C ASN A 235 -21.83 -30.33 -5.50
N VAL A 236 -22.51 -29.64 -4.57
CA VAL A 236 -23.18 -30.23 -3.40
C VAL A 236 -24.66 -29.77 -3.39
N GLU A 237 -25.56 -30.63 -2.91
CA GLU A 237 -26.94 -30.27 -2.70
C GLU A 237 -27.12 -29.46 -1.42
N GLU A 238 -28.08 -28.53 -1.40
CA GLU A 238 -28.38 -27.67 -0.26
C GLU A 238 -28.69 -28.48 1.02
N THR A 239 -29.42 -29.57 0.86
CA THR A 239 -29.80 -30.50 1.93
C THR A 239 -28.58 -31.14 2.63
N ASP A 240 -27.45 -31.26 1.94
CA ASP A 240 -26.21 -31.76 2.52
C ASP A 240 -25.49 -30.65 3.28
N VAL A 241 -25.53 -29.43 2.77
CA VAL A 241 -24.94 -28.26 3.45
C VAL A 241 -25.69 -27.95 4.74
N GLU A 242 -27.01 -28.07 4.77
CA GLU A 242 -27.84 -27.91 5.98
C GLU A 242 -27.44 -28.86 7.12
N LYS A 243 -26.92 -30.05 6.81
CA LYS A 243 -26.45 -31.02 7.81
C LYS A 243 -25.25 -30.51 8.62
N LEU A 244 -24.52 -29.53 8.08
CA LEU A 244 -23.38 -28.92 8.76
C LEU A 244 -23.80 -28.01 9.92
N GLN A 245 -25.10 -27.64 9.99
CA GLN A 245 -25.67 -26.77 11.04
C GLN A 245 -24.94 -25.43 11.20
N LYS A 246 -24.44 -24.88 10.09
CA LYS A 246 -23.75 -23.61 10.00
C LYS A 246 -24.52 -22.65 9.11
N PRO A 247 -24.48 -21.33 9.38
CA PRO A 247 -24.95 -20.35 8.41
C PRO A 247 -24.15 -20.49 7.12
N PHE A 248 -24.84 -20.47 6.00
CA PHE A 248 -24.22 -20.52 4.69
C PHE A 248 -24.82 -19.49 3.74
N GLU A 249 -24.04 -19.10 2.76
CA GLU A 249 -24.42 -18.22 1.67
C GLU A 249 -24.42 -19.03 0.37
N HIS A 250 -25.48 -18.90 -0.41
CA HIS A 250 -25.53 -19.46 -1.75
C HIS A 250 -24.71 -18.59 -2.71
N ILE A 251 -23.71 -19.16 -3.35
CA ILE A 251 -22.90 -18.52 -4.38
C ILE A 251 -23.19 -19.17 -5.75
N LYS A 252 -22.66 -18.56 -6.83
CA LYS A 252 -22.99 -18.97 -8.20
C LYS A 252 -22.87 -20.49 -8.45
N ASP A 253 -21.80 -21.12 -7.95
CA ASP A 253 -21.46 -22.50 -8.26
C ASP A 253 -21.36 -23.39 -6.99
N GLY A 254 -21.94 -22.96 -5.85
CA GLY A 254 -21.89 -23.73 -4.61
C GLY A 254 -22.33 -22.95 -3.38
N TYR A 255 -21.80 -23.32 -2.23
CA TYR A 255 -22.15 -22.73 -0.94
C TYR A 255 -20.92 -22.29 -0.19
N ARG A 256 -20.97 -21.11 0.42
CA ARG A 256 -19.93 -20.58 1.29
C ARG A 256 -20.36 -20.64 2.74
N ILE A 257 -19.53 -21.20 3.58
CA ILE A 257 -19.75 -21.36 5.03
C ILE A 257 -18.68 -20.55 5.75
N GLU A 258 -19.10 -19.71 6.68
CA GLU A 258 -18.17 -19.03 7.57
C GLU A 258 -17.81 -19.96 8.72
N VAL A 259 -16.52 -20.06 9.02
CA VAL A 259 -15.95 -20.80 10.14
C VAL A 259 -15.01 -19.88 10.92
N LYS A 260 -14.88 -20.16 12.23
CA LYS A 260 -14.11 -19.31 13.12
C LYS A 260 -12.61 -19.27 12.76
N ASN A 261 -12.07 -20.41 12.32
CA ASN A 261 -10.68 -20.58 11.96
C ASN A 261 -10.48 -21.88 11.17
N THR A 262 -9.26 -22.07 10.65
CA THR A 262 -8.89 -23.28 9.89
C THR A 262 -9.00 -24.57 10.71
N GLU A 263 -8.92 -24.52 12.05
CA GLU A 263 -9.11 -25.68 12.91
C GLU A 263 -10.56 -26.16 12.86
N GLU A 264 -11.53 -25.26 12.99
CA GLU A 264 -12.95 -25.60 12.84
C GLU A 264 -13.27 -26.10 11.43
N ALA A 265 -12.63 -25.51 10.40
CA ALA A 265 -12.75 -26.00 9.03
C ALA A 265 -12.31 -27.47 8.90
N ARG A 266 -11.13 -27.79 9.44
CA ARG A 266 -10.59 -29.15 9.48
C ARG A 266 -11.55 -30.12 10.18
N ASP A 267 -12.09 -29.73 11.33
CA ASP A 267 -12.97 -30.58 12.12
C ASP A 267 -14.30 -30.88 11.40
N LEU A 268 -14.84 -29.89 10.68
CA LEU A 268 -16.01 -30.09 9.82
C LEU A 268 -15.72 -31.05 8.67
N ILE A 269 -14.59 -30.90 7.99
CA ILE A 269 -14.20 -31.76 6.88
C ILE A 269 -14.01 -33.20 7.35
N VAL A 270 -13.36 -33.39 8.49
CA VAL A 270 -13.15 -34.76 9.07
C VAL A 270 -14.47 -35.37 9.49
N LYS A 271 -15.41 -34.58 10.00
CA LYS A 271 -16.72 -35.07 10.48
C LYS A 271 -17.68 -35.42 9.32
N TYR A 272 -17.59 -34.71 8.18
CA TYR A 272 -18.49 -34.87 7.06
C TYR A 272 -17.77 -35.05 5.73
N PRO A 273 -16.83 -35.99 5.60
CA PRO A 273 -15.97 -36.11 4.43
C PRO A 273 -16.70 -36.30 3.09
N GLN A 274 -17.93 -36.85 3.14
CA GLN A 274 -18.76 -37.05 1.97
C GLN A 274 -19.35 -35.74 1.37
N ILE A 275 -19.39 -34.65 2.16
CA ILE A 275 -19.88 -33.34 1.72
C ILE A 275 -18.73 -32.52 1.12
N PHE A 276 -17.54 -32.67 1.70
CA PHE A 276 -16.35 -31.92 1.32
C PHE A 276 -15.53 -32.68 0.26
N VAL A 277 -16.12 -32.96 -0.90
CA VAL A 277 -15.45 -33.66 -2.01
C VAL A 277 -14.72 -32.66 -2.90
N ASP A 278 -15.35 -31.52 -3.20
CA ASP A 278 -14.82 -30.43 -3.98
C ASP A 278 -15.01 -29.13 -3.16
N PHE A 279 -13.93 -28.63 -2.60
CA PHE A 279 -14.00 -27.49 -1.70
C PHE A 279 -12.70 -26.65 -1.68
N GLU A 280 -12.84 -25.42 -1.24
CA GLU A 280 -11.75 -24.48 -1.02
C GLU A 280 -11.85 -23.90 0.39
N ILE A 281 -10.71 -23.77 1.09
CA ILE A 281 -10.63 -23.02 2.36
C ILE A 281 -9.91 -21.71 2.06
N THR A 282 -10.57 -20.59 2.35
CA THR A 282 -10.02 -19.26 2.19
C THR A 282 -10.07 -18.49 3.50
N LYS A 283 -9.00 -17.74 3.77
CA LYS A 283 -9.05 -16.73 4.84
C LYS A 283 -9.85 -15.53 4.39
N GLY A 284 -10.42 -14.80 5.33
CA GLY A 284 -11.07 -13.53 5.05
C GLY A 284 -10.16 -12.57 4.28
N LYS A 285 -10.76 -11.73 3.49
CA LYS A 285 -10.05 -10.72 2.67
C LYS A 285 -9.76 -9.47 3.50
N MET A 286 -8.79 -8.67 3.07
CA MET A 286 -8.51 -7.37 3.69
C MET A 286 -9.69 -6.38 3.53
N ASP A 287 -10.53 -6.56 2.51
CA ASP A 287 -11.79 -5.83 2.37
C ASP A 287 -12.73 -6.09 3.56
N ASP A 288 -12.87 -7.36 3.96
CA ASP A 288 -13.72 -7.76 5.10
C ASP A 288 -13.16 -7.20 6.41
N VAL A 289 -11.83 -7.23 6.57
CA VAL A 289 -11.13 -6.58 7.71
C VAL A 289 -11.48 -5.10 7.79
N PHE A 290 -11.38 -4.40 6.66
CA PHE A 290 -11.66 -2.97 6.60
C PHE A 290 -13.11 -2.66 6.99
N LEU A 291 -14.07 -3.42 6.46
CA LEU A 291 -15.49 -3.27 6.78
C LEU A 291 -15.76 -3.51 8.27
N ALA A 292 -15.21 -4.58 8.82
CA ALA A 292 -15.39 -4.91 10.25
C ALA A 292 -14.74 -3.85 11.16
N ALA A 293 -13.51 -3.40 10.84
CA ALA A 293 -12.79 -2.42 11.65
C ALA A 293 -13.41 -1.03 11.63
N THR A 294 -13.99 -0.61 10.49
CA THR A 294 -14.56 0.75 10.31
C THR A 294 -16.07 0.79 10.51
N GLY A 295 -16.77 -0.33 10.44
CA GLY A 295 -18.25 -0.39 10.41
C GLY A 295 -18.86 0.21 9.13
N LYS A 296 -18.08 0.42 8.07
CA LYS A 296 -18.50 1.06 6.82
C LYS A 296 -18.57 0.03 5.69
N LYS A 297 -19.51 0.24 4.76
CA LYS A 297 -19.55 -0.51 3.50
C LYS A 297 -18.58 0.13 2.50
N LEU A 298 -17.84 -0.67 1.74
CA LEU A 298 -17.03 -0.19 0.61
C LEU A 298 -17.98 0.41 -0.45
N VAL A 299 -17.84 1.69 -0.73
CA VAL A 299 -18.58 2.36 -1.80
C VAL A 299 -17.81 2.10 -3.09
N GLY A 300 -18.34 1.23 -3.96
CA GLY A 300 -17.80 1.01 -5.31
C GLY A 300 -17.31 -0.38 -5.67
N GLY A 301 -17.50 -1.38 -4.83
CA GLY A 301 -17.34 -2.78 -5.24
C GLY A 301 -18.61 -3.22 -5.98
N ASN A 302 -18.55 -3.35 -7.30
CA ASN A 302 -19.53 -4.17 -8.01
C ASN A 302 -19.32 -5.63 -7.56
N LEU A 303 -20.36 -6.19 -6.99
CA LEU A 303 -20.53 -7.64 -6.78
C LEU A 303 -20.49 -8.39 -8.11
#